data_be13f6201cf7ee47f578d9a553fa06e0
#
_entry.id   be13f6201cf7ee47f578d9a553fa06e0
#
_cell.length_a   1.000
_cell.length_b   1.000
_cell.length_c   1.000
_cell.angle_alpha   90.00
_cell.angle_beta   90.00
_cell.angle_gamma   90.00
#
_symmetry.space_group_name_H-M   'P 1'
#
loop_
_entity.id
_entity.type
_entity.pdbx_description
1 polymer ?
#
loop_
_entity_poly.entity_id
_entity_poly.type
_entity_poly.pdbx_seq_one_letter_code
_entity_poly.pdbx_strand_id
1 'polypeptide(L)'
;LITNDKFKSVEHRVVANRVGPRVSVASFVSTSLQPSTKLYGPIKDLLSEDNPPKYRETTVQDYVSYSLGRGLDGTSPLPHFRIKDF
;
A
#
# COMPACT_ATOMS: atom_id res chain seq x y z
N LEU A 1 -1.31 -3.25 3.92
CA LEU A 1 -2.36 -4.22 3.59
C LEU A 1 -1.95 -5.62 4.04
N ILE A 2 -0.87 -6.18 3.49
CA ILE A 2 -0.48 -7.59 3.76
C ILE A 2 -0.10 -7.87 5.21
N THR A 3 0.35 -6.88 5.97
CA THR A 3 0.67 -7.06 7.39
C THR A 3 -0.51 -6.77 8.30
N ASN A 4 -1.68 -6.49 7.75
CA ASN A 4 -2.90 -6.21 8.49
C ASN A 4 -2.71 -5.09 9.53
N ASP A 5 -2.04 -4.02 9.13
CA ASP A 5 -1.68 -2.85 9.94
C ASP A 5 -0.66 -3.10 11.05
N LYS A 6 -0.02 -4.27 11.07
CA LYS A 6 1.06 -4.53 12.03
C LYS A 6 2.25 -3.61 11.77
N PHE A 7 2.61 -3.43 10.50
CA PHE A 7 3.60 -2.45 10.08
C PHE A 7 2.90 -1.37 9.27
N LYS A 8 3.04 -0.13 9.68
CA LYS A 8 2.39 1.01 9.05
C LYS A 8 3.38 1.75 8.18
N SER A 9 2.95 2.09 6.96
CA SER A 9 3.72 3.00 6.10
C SER A 9 3.69 4.39 6.69
N VAL A 10 4.86 5.04 6.73
CA VAL A 10 4.97 6.40 7.22
C VAL A 10 4.51 7.36 6.14
N GLU A 11 3.56 8.21 6.46
CA GLU A 11 3.19 9.32 5.60
C GLU A 11 4.35 10.33 5.60
N HIS A 12 4.82 10.66 4.41
CA HIS A 12 6.00 11.52 4.27
C HIS A 12 5.92 12.35 2.99
N ARG A 13 6.78 13.34 2.92
CA ARG A 13 6.95 14.17 1.72
C ARG A 13 8.43 14.47 1.52
N VAL A 14 8.78 14.76 0.28
CA VAL A 14 10.12 15.21 -0.08
C VAL A 14 10.09 16.73 -0.21
N VAL A 15 10.96 17.39 0.54
CA VAL A 15 11.04 18.85 0.56
C VAL A 15 12.15 19.30 -0.36
N ALA A 16 11.87 20.29 -1.21
CA ALA A 16 12.88 20.92 -2.05
C ALA A 16 13.86 21.70 -1.20
N ASN A 17 15.15 21.65 -1.57
CA ASN A 17 16.18 22.39 -0.88
C ASN A 17 16.26 23.81 -1.42
N ARG A 18 16.41 24.79 -0.52
CA ARG A 18 16.56 26.19 -0.92
C ARG A 18 18.01 26.55 -1.32
N VAL A 19 18.97 25.82 -0.79
CA VAL A 19 20.40 26.11 -0.98
C VAL A 19 21.03 24.93 -1.69
N GLY A 20 21.23 25.07 -3.00
CA GLY A 20 21.85 24.06 -3.83
C GLY A 20 20.95 22.85 -4.13
N PRO A 21 21.43 21.95 -4.98
CA PRO A 21 20.69 20.75 -5.35
C PRO A 21 20.65 19.74 -4.20
N ARG A 22 19.58 18.96 -4.18
CA ARG A 22 19.40 17.84 -3.26
C ARG A 22 19.21 16.56 -4.08
N VAL A 23 20.05 15.57 -3.81
CA VAL A 23 19.97 14.27 -4.49
C VAL A 23 19.49 13.22 -3.50
N SER A 24 18.56 12.39 -3.93
CA SER A 24 18.15 11.23 -3.16
C SER A 24 17.91 10.05 -4.10
N VAL A 25 18.07 8.86 -3.56
CA VAL A 25 17.82 7.61 -4.30
C VAL A 25 16.75 6.83 -3.56
N ALA A 26 15.67 6.51 -4.26
CA ALA A 26 14.59 5.71 -3.73
C ALA A 26 14.58 4.35 -4.41
N SER A 27 14.43 3.28 -3.62
CA SER A 27 14.30 1.92 -4.13
C SER A 27 12.90 1.41 -3.81
N PHE A 28 12.22 0.93 -4.86
CA PHE A 28 10.90 0.35 -4.71
C PHE A 28 10.98 -1.16 -4.95
N VAL A 29 10.47 -1.93 -4.00
CA VAL A 29 10.36 -3.38 -4.16
C VAL A 29 8.96 -3.67 -4.70
N SER A 30 8.93 -4.33 -5.86
CA SER A 30 7.68 -4.66 -6.52
C SER A 30 7.65 -6.13 -6.92
N THR A 31 6.48 -6.61 -7.27
CA THR A 31 6.31 -7.94 -7.83
C THR A 31 6.80 -7.97 -9.27
N SER A 32 6.82 -9.18 -9.88
CA SER A 32 7.20 -9.35 -11.29
C SER A 32 6.40 -8.39 -12.19
N LEU A 33 7.05 -7.90 -13.24
CA LEU A 33 6.43 -7.06 -14.26
C LEU A 33 5.42 -7.81 -15.12
N GLN A 34 5.41 -9.13 -15.06
CA GLN A 34 4.44 -9.93 -15.81
C GLN A 34 3.05 -9.81 -15.18
N PRO A 35 1.99 -9.67 -15.99
CA PRO A 35 0.63 -9.66 -15.47
C PRO A 35 0.35 -10.93 -14.67
N SER A 36 -0.30 -10.77 -13.52
CA SER A 36 -0.66 -11.89 -12.66
C SER A 36 -2.03 -11.65 -12.05
N THR A 37 -2.79 -12.74 -11.93
CA THR A 37 -4.09 -12.73 -11.24
C THR A 37 -3.95 -13.16 -9.78
N LYS A 38 -2.71 -13.27 -9.28
CA LYS A 38 -2.47 -13.67 -7.90
C LYS A 38 -3.07 -12.64 -6.94
N LEU A 39 -3.83 -13.14 -5.97
CA LEU A 39 -4.45 -12.33 -4.93
C LEU A 39 -3.51 -12.20 -3.74
N TYR A 40 -3.40 -10.98 -3.24
CA TYR A 40 -2.66 -10.65 -2.03
C TYR A 40 -3.63 -10.09 -1.00
N GLY A 41 -3.53 -10.58 0.20
CA GLY A 41 -4.32 -10.11 1.33
C GLY A 41 -3.49 -10.20 2.60
N PRO A 42 -4.10 -10.00 3.76
CA PRO A 42 -3.39 -10.16 5.02
C PRO A 42 -2.76 -11.53 5.13
N ILE A 43 -1.50 -11.58 5.54
CA ILE A 43 -0.77 -12.82 5.75
C ILE A 43 -1.46 -13.63 6.84
N LYS A 44 -1.83 -14.87 6.53
CA LYS A 44 -2.64 -15.71 7.42
C LYS A 44 -1.99 -15.92 8.78
N ASP A 45 -0.68 -16.06 8.82
CA ASP A 45 0.06 -16.28 10.07
C ASP A 45 -0.02 -15.08 11.04
N LEU A 46 -0.40 -13.91 10.55
CA LEU A 46 -0.59 -12.71 11.37
C LEU A 46 -2.02 -12.54 11.87
N LEU A 47 -2.94 -13.40 11.43
CA LEU A 47 -4.34 -13.31 11.79
C LEU A 47 -4.66 -14.19 12.99
N SER A 48 -5.57 -13.73 13.84
CA SER A 48 -6.09 -14.47 14.97
C SER A 48 -7.50 -13.98 15.31
N GLU A 49 -8.12 -14.57 16.33
CA GLU A 49 -9.41 -14.06 16.82
C GLU A 49 -9.32 -12.63 17.32
N ASP A 50 -8.18 -12.26 17.92
CA ASP A 50 -7.92 -10.90 18.41
C ASP A 50 -7.45 -9.97 17.30
N ASN A 51 -7.04 -10.50 16.16
CA ASN A 51 -6.57 -9.72 15.01
C ASN A 51 -7.19 -10.25 13.73
N PRO A 52 -8.49 -10.02 13.52
CA PRO A 52 -9.18 -10.45 12.30
C PRO A 52 -8.69 -9.66 11.08
N PRO A 53 -8.90 -10.17 9.87
CA PRO A 53 -8.48 -9.46 8.67
C PRO A 53 -9.21 -8.12 8.55
N LYS A 54 -8.45 -7.06 8.30
CA LYS A 54 -8.94 -5.70 8.11
C LYS A 54 -9.08 -5.32 6.64
N TYR A 55 -8.43 -6.06 5.76
CA TYR A 55 -8.38 -5.77 4.33
C TYR A 55 -8.85 -6.97 3.53
N ARG A 56 -9.50 -6.68 2.40
CA ARG A 56 -9.85 -7.69 1.41
C ARG A 56 -8.64 -8.02 0.53
N GLU A 57 -8.67 -9.18 -0.09
CA GLU A 57 -7.66 -9.57 -1.07
C GLU A 57 -7.80 -8.73 -2.33
N THR A 58 -6.68 -8.45 -2.97
CA THR A 58 -6.63 -7.71 -4.23
C THR A 58 -5.43 -8.16 -5.06
N THR A 59 -5.51 -7.93 -6.36
CA THR A 59 -4.34 -8.09 -7.23
C THR A 59 -3.45 -6.85 -7.14
N VAL A 60 -2.17 -7.01 -7.47
CA VAL A 60 -1.26 -5.86 -7.55
C VAL A 60 -1.74 -4.86 -8.60
N GLN A 61 -2.24 -5.36 -9.73
CA GLN A 61 -2.76 -4.51 -10.80
C GLN A 61 -3.90 -3.62 -10.31
N ASP A 62 -4.88 -4.19 -9.60
CA ASP A 62 -6.01 -3.43 -9.09
C ASP A 62 -5.58 -2.40 -8.05
N TYR A 63 -4.66 -2.78 -7.17
CA TYR A 63 -4.14 -1.86 -6.16
C TYR A 63 -3.40 -0.68 -6.79
N VAL A 64 -2.51 -0.95 -7.73
CA VAL A 64 -1.73 0.10 -8.41
C VAL A 64 -2.63 0.98 -9.26
N SER A 65 -3.58 0.39 -10.00
CA SER A 65 -4.53 1.15 -10.82
C SER A 65 -5.37 2.10 -9.97
N TYR A 66 -5.84 1.63 -8.83
CA TYR A 66 -6.58 2.48 -7.90
C TYR A 66 -5.71 3.61 -7.35
N SER A 67 -4.48 3.28 -6.93
CA SER A 67 -3.55 4.27 -6.37
C SER A 67 -3.19 5.36 -7.35
N LEU A 68 -2.93 5.00 -8.61
CA LEU A 68 -2.59 5.97 -9.66
C LEU A 68 -3.82 6.75 -10.15
N GLY A 69 -4.98 6.09 -10.21
CA GLY A 69 -6.22 6.71 -10.70
C GLY A 69 -6.77 7.81 -9.81
N ARG A 70 -6.40 7.83 -8.52
CA ARG A 70 -6.85 8.87 -7.59
C ARG A 70 -6.15 10.21 -7.80
N GLY A 71 -4.97 10.20 -8.43
CA GLY A 71 -4.12 11.38 -8.53
C GLY A 71 -3.49 11.75 -7.19
N LEU A 72 -3.14 13.02 -7.03
CA LEU A 72 -2.44 13.54 -5.85
C LEU A 72 -3.43 14.20 -4.88
N ASP A 73 -4.38 13.43 -4.37
CA ASP A 73 -5.39 13.94 -3.44
C ASP A 73 -4.93 13.96 -1.97
N GLY A 74 -3.72 13.48 -1.70
CA GLY A 74 -3.15 13.47 -0.35
C GLY A 74 -3.65 12.35 0.54
N THR A 75 -4.46 11.42 0.01
CA THR A 75 -5.01 10.32 0.80
C THR A 75 -4.32 9.00 0.48
N SER A 76 -4.37 8.06 1.44
CA SER A 76 -3.87 6.70 1.25
C SER A 76 -4.87 5.88 0.42
N PRO A 77 -4.40 4.93 -0.42
CA PRO A 77 -5.29 3.99 -1.10
C PRO A 77 -5.86 2.92 -0.18
N LEU A 78 -5.28 2.70 0.99
CA LEU A 78 -5.63 1.58 1.86
C LEU A 78 -7.09 1.54 2.30
N PRO A 79 -7.76 2.68 2.64
CA PRO A 79 -9.17 2.62 3.04
C PRO A 79 -10.10 2.01 2.01
N HIS A 80 -9.78 2.13 0.72
CA HIS A 80 -10.57 1.52 -0.35
C HIS A 80 -10.59 -0.02 -0.25
N PHE A 81 -9.50 -0.61 0.24
CA PHE A 81 -9.34 -2.06 0.33
C PHE A 81 -9.72 -2.60 1.71
N ARG A 82 -10.17 -1.75 2.61
CA ARG A 82 -10.58 -2.16 3.93
C ARG A 82 -11.91 -2.92 3.87
N ILE A 83 -12.02 -3.97 4.67
CA ILE A 83 -13.29 -4.65 4.88
C ILE A 83 -14.18 -3.70 5.66
N LYS A 84 -15.37 -3.45 5.12
CA LYS A 84 -16.33 -2.57 5.81
C LYS A 84 -16.90 -3.32 6.99
N ASP A 85 -16.92 -2.66 8.13
CA ASP A 85 -17.63 -3.17 9.32
C ASP A 85 -19.13 -3.12 9.06
N PHE A 86 -19.79 -4.18 9.50
CA PHE A 86 -21.23 -4.31 9.37
C PHE A 86 -21.94 -3.74 10.58
#